data_05fb22617d53bfaa2af41578bea49861
#
_entry.id   05fb22617d53bfaa2af41578bea49861
#
_cell.length_a   1.000
_cell.length_b   1.000
_cell.length_c   1.000
_cell.angle_alpha   90.00
_cell.angle_beta   90.00
_cell.angle_gamma   90.00
#
_symmetry.space_group_name_H-M   'P 1'
#
loop_
_entity.id
_entity.type
_entity.pdbx_description
1 polymer ?
#
loop_
_entity_poly.entity_id
_entity_poly.type
_entity_poly.pdbx_seq_one_letter_code
_entity_poly.pdbx_strand_id
1 'polypeptide(L)'
;SYPFDARKLADWAIDEYHYACDPLLIHRIAEAGGTCIDWMADCGVRWRLGEVPVYVAPKNSTLDHHVLKMKDATDAMFSFGQKHGVQYLFQSPAEALVQDGDGRIVGVVVREDYGAEKYIHAERAVILTAGGFCNNKALLERYIPTAAMGCASSYLTAGETGECFRMGLGVNADVSGFNS
;
A
#
# COMPACT_ATOMS: atom_id res chain seq x y z
N SER A 1 9.41 23.98 12.61
CA SER A 1 9.54 23.01 11.51
C SER A 1 10.96 22.50 11.48
N TYR A 2 11.16 21.22 11.69
CA TYR A 2 12.45 20.60 11.40
C TYR A 2 12.65 20.62 9.88
N PRO A 3 13.82 21.05 9.39
CA PRO A 3 14.08 21.05 7.96
C PRO A 3 14.17 19.59 7.47
N PHE A 4 13.06 19.05 7.02
CA PHE A 4 13.02 17.76 6.35
C PHE A 4 13.40 17.97 4.89
N ASP A 5 14.49 17.33 4.48
CA ASP A 5 14.91 17.34 3.08
C ASP A 5 14.44 16.01 2.43
N ALA A 6 13.29 16.07 1.78
CA ALA A 6 12.68 14.92 1.12
C ALA A 6 13.61 14.25 0.09
N ARG A 7 14.42 15.06 -0.61
CA ARG A 7 15.37 14.54 -1.59
C ARG A 7 16.46 13.72 -0.93
N LYS A 8 17.05 14.22 0.15
CA LYS A 8 18.08 13.47 0.90
C LYS A 8 17.56 12.17 1.48
N LEU A 9 16.31 12.16 1.94
CA LEU A 9 15.68 10.92 2.41
C LEU A 9 15.51 9.93 1.26
N ALA A 10 15.03 10.40 0.11
CA ALA A 10 14.88 9.55 -1.08
C ALA A 10 16.23 8.99 -1.55
N ASP A 11 17.25 9.82 -1.67
CA ASP A 11 18.60 9.40 -2.06
C ASP A 11 19.16 8.37 -1.10
N TRP A 12 19.02 8.59 0.21
CA TRP A 12 19.44 7.61 1.22
C TRP A 12 18.69 6.27 1.07
N ALA A 13 17.37 6.30 0.89
CA ALA A 13 16.58 5.08 0.74
C ALA A 13 16.98 4.30 -0.53
N ILE A 14 17.22 5.00 -1.63
CA ILE A 14 17.68 4.38 -2.89
C ILE A 14 19.03 3.67 -2.69
N ASP A 15 19.97 4.33 -2.02
CA ASP A 15 21.29 3.78 -1.73
C ASP A 15 21.21 2.58 -0.76
N GLU A 16 20.41 2.69 0.31
CA GLU A 16 20.24 1.64 1.32
C GLU A 16 19.63 0.36 0.71
N TYR A 17 18.69 0.51 -0.22
CA TYR A 17 18.10 -0.61 -0.95
C TYR A 17 18.88 -1.00 -2.22
N HIS A 18 20.12 -0.51 -2.37
CA HIS A 18 21.02 -0.87 -3.49
C HIS A 18 20.37 -0.74 -4.86
N TYR A 19 19.54 0.29 -5.06
CA TYR A 19 18.78 0.51 -6.30
C TYR A 19 17.80 -0.61 -6.68
N ALA A 20 17.41 -1.47 -5.73
CA ALA A 20 16.40 -2.50 -5.96
C ALA A 20 14.96 -1.95 -6.04
N CYS A 21 14.78 -0.64 -5.86
CA CYS A 21 13.51 0.08 -5.97
C CYS A 21 13.51 1.01 -7.20
N ASP A 22 12.33 1.48 -7.60
CA ASP A 22 12.20 2.54 -8.59
C ASP A 22 12.58 3.91 -7.96
N PRO A 23 13.72 4.53 -8.36
CA PRO A 23 14.17 5.78 -7.77
C PRO A 23 13.15 6.92 -7.95
N LEU A 24 12.48 6.98 -9.09
CA LEU A 24 11.48 8.02 -9.37
C LEU A 24 10.29 7.89 -8.41
N LEU A 25 9.82 6.69 -8.16
CA LEU A 25 8.74 6.42 -7.21
C LEU A 25 9.14 6.81 -5.80
N ILE A 26 10.36 6.47 -5.35
CA ILE A 26 10.86 6.83 -4.01
C ILE A 26 10.92 8.36 -3.84
N HIS A 27 11.44 9.09 -4.83
CA HIS A 27 11.44 10.56 -4.78
C HIS A 27 10.01 11.13 -4.68
N ARG A 28 9.06 10.61 -5.47
CA ARG A 28 7.66 11.04 -5.42
C ARG A 28 7.01 10.78 -4.06
N ILE A 29 7.27 9.63 -3.46
CA ILE A 29 6.76 9.29 -2.11
C ILE A 29 7.34 10.25 -1.07
N ALA A 30 8.64 10.51 -1.10
CA ALA A 30 9.29 11.42 -0.17
C ALA A 30 8.78 12.86 -0.29
N GLU A 31 8.61 13.36 -1.52
CA GLU A 31 8.05 14.69 -1.79
C GLU A 31 6.60 14.84 -1.33
N ALA A 32 5.79 13.79 -1.50
CA ALA A 32 4.38 13.80 -1.14
C ALA A 32 4.13 13.59 0.37
N GLY A 33 5.11 13.10 1.11
CA GLY A 33 4.94 12.67 2.50
C GLY A 33 4.36 13.73 3.42
N GLY A 34 4.88 14.97 3.36
CA GLY A 34 4.38 16.08 4.17
C GLY A 34 2.92 16.42 3.85
N THR A 35 2.60 16.56 2.56
CA THR A 35 1.22 16.84 2.11
C THR A 35 0.26 15.72 2.49
N CYS A 36 0.71 14.47 2.47
CA CYS A 36 -0.10 13.33 2.89
C CYS A 36 -0.43 13.40 4.38
N ILE A 37 0.55 13.74 5.23
CA ILE A 37 0.35 13.92 6.67
C ILE A 37 -0.64 15.04 6.96
N ASP A 38 -0.50 16.19 6.29
CA ASP A 38 -1.41 17.33 6.44
C ASP A 38 -2.84 16.94 6.03
N TRP A 39 -2.99 16.28 4.88
CA TRP A 39 -4.29 15.79 4.43
C TRP A 39 -4.93 14.77 5.41
N MET A 40 -4.14 13.84 5.95
CA MET A 40 -4.64 12.90 6.96
C MET A 40 -5.04 13.61 8.25
N ALA A 41 -4.33 14.68 8.64
CA ALA A 41 -4.70 15.51 9.79
C ALA A 41 -6.05 16.21 9.55
N ASP A 42 -6.28 16.74 8.35
CA ASP A 42 -7.58 17.32 7.94
C ASP A 42 -8.70 16.27 7.97
N CYS A 43 -8.39 15.01 7.70
CA CYS A 43 -9.33 13.89 7.86
C CYS A 43 -9.59 13.52 9.33
N GLY A 44 -8.89 14.14 10.29
CA GLY A 44 -9.05 13.92 11.73
C GLY A 44 -8.06 12.94 12.34
N VAL A 45 -7.03 12.50 11.60
CA VAL A 45 -5.94 11.69 12.14
C VAL A 45 -5.08 12.53 13.07
N ARG A 46 -4.80 12.01 14.27
CA ARG A 46 -3.94 12.67 15.25
C ARG A 46 -2.54 12.08 15.22
N TRP A 47 -1.55 12.97 15.14
CA TRP A 47 -0.15 12.65 15.08
C TRP A 47 0.59 13.04 16.36
N ARG A 48 1.70 12.36 16.62
CA ARG A 48 2.73 12.79 17.55
C ARG A 48 4.09 12.73 16.85
N LEU A 49 5.02 13.53 17.30
CA LEU A 49 6.42 13.35 16.95
C LEU A 49 7.00 12.23 17.84
N GLY A 50 7.79 11.36 17.24
CA GLY A 50 8.47 10.27 17.92
C GLY A 50 9.86 10.05 17.32
N GLU A 51 10.70 9.32 18.05
CA GLU A 51 12.01 8.94 17.53
C GLU A 51 11.88 7.90 16.42
N VAL A 52 12.70 8.05 15.38
CA VAL A 52 12.76 7.09 14.28
C VAL A 52 13.68 5.94 14.69
N PRO A 53 13.28 4.68 14.52
CA PRO A 53 14.20 3.55 14.69
C PRO A 53 15.38 3.66 13.73
N VAL A 54 16.59 3.47 14.26
CA VAL A 54 17.86 3.72 13.54
C VAL A 54 18.02 2.88 12.27
N TYR A 55 17.29 1.77 12.18
CA TYR A 55 17.32 0.84 11.03
C TYR A 55 16.39 1.20 9.86
N VAL A 56 15.55 2.24 10.03
CA VAL A 56 14.59 2.65 9.00
C VAL A 56 14.81 4.09 8.52
N ALA A 57 15.86 4.76 8.98
CA ALA A 57 16.11 6.15 8.63
C ALA A 57 17.60 6.50 8.72
N PRO A 58 18.06 7.55 8.05
CA PRO A 58 19.43 8.05 8.16
C PRO A 58 19.82 8.31 9.62
N LYS A 59 21.09 8.05 9.98
CA LYS A 59 21.62 8.19 11.34
C LYS A 59 21.35 9.53 12.05
N ASN A 60 21.03 10.57 11.30
CA ASN A 60 20.73 11.91 11.82
C ASN A 60 19.24 12.26 11.81
N SER A 61 18.37 11.32 11.47
CA SER A 61 16.93 11.51 11.55
C SER A 61 16.51 11.32 12.99
N THR A 62 16.06 12.38 13.64
CA THR A 62 15.75 12.35 15.07
C THR A 62 14.27 12.24 15.38
N LEU A 63 13.40 12.66 14.46
CA LEU A 63 11.96 12.71 14.70
C LEU A 63 11.17 12.36 13.46
N ASP A 64 10.08 11.64 13.65
CA ASP A 64 9.11 11.29 12.63
C ASP A 64 7.68 11.46 13.14
N HIS A 65 6.72 11.47 12.24
CA HIS A 65 5.32 11.52 12.57
C HIS A 65 4.75 10.13 12.79
N HIS A 66 4.23 9.90 13.98
CA HIS A 66 3.57 8.64 14.34
C HIS A 66 2.10 8.90 14.65
N VAL A 67 1.21 8.04 14.18
CA VAL A 67 -0.18 8.05 14.65
C VAL A 67 -0.22 7.74 16.15
N LEU A 68 -1.08 8.43 16.88
CA LEU A 68 -1.23 8.18 18.32
C LEU A 68 -1.73 6.77 18.60
N LYS A 69 -2.74 6.35 17.84
CA LYS A 69 -3.28 4.99 17.84
C LYS A 69 -3.75 4.65 16.44
N MET A 70 -3.31 3.52 15.90
CA MET A 70 -3.66 3.09 14.56
C MET A 70 -5.19 2.95 14.37
N LYS A 71 -5.88 2.37 15.36
CA LYS A 71 -7.34 2.25 15.30
C LYS A 71 -8.03 3.62 15.18
N ASP A 72 -7.62 4.61 15.97
CA ASP A 72 -8.23 5.94 15.93
C ASP A 72 -8.01 6.62 14.57
N ALA A 73 -6.83 6.40 13.95
CA ALA A 73 -6.53 6.91 12.61
C ALA A 73 -7.42 6.24 11.55
N THR A 74 -7.57 4.92 11.62
CA THR A 74 -8.45 4.18 10.70
C THR A 74 -9.91 4.62 10.85
N ASP A 75 -10.41 4.77 12.07
CA ASP A 75 -11.77 5.22 12.36
C ASP A 75 -12.02 6.66 11.86
N ALA A 76 -11.02 7.55 12.00
CA ALA A 76 -11.10 8.92 11.47
C ALA A 76 -11.19 8.94 9.94
N MET A 77 -10.30 8.20 9.26
CA MET A 77 -10.31 8.09 7.80
C MET A 77 -11.61 7.47 7.27
N PHE A 78 -12.08 6.41 7.92
CA PHE A 78 -13.35 5.76 7.58
C PHE A 78 -14.53 6.74 7.71
N SER A 79 -14.61 7.44 8.84
CA SER A 79 -15.67 8.42 9.12
C SER A 79 -15.63 9.60 8.14
N PHE A 80 -14.41 10.06 7.79
CA PHE A 80 -14.23 11.11 6.80
C PHE A 80 -14.74 10.64 5.42
N GLY A 81 -14.37 9.44 5.00
CA GLY A 81 -14.85 8.88 3.72
C GLY A 81 -16.38 8.76 3.68
N GLN A 82 -17.01 8.25 4.75
CA GLN A 82 -18.47 8.17 4.82
C GLN A 82 -19.14 9.54 4.65
N LYS A 83 -18.63 10.58 5.33
CA LYS A 83 -19.15 11.96 5.23
C LYS A 83 -19.03 12.53 3.80
N HIS A 84 -18.07 12.03 3.01
CA HIS A 84 -17.83 12.45 1.63
C HIS A 84 -18.43 11.49 0.58
N GLY A 85 -19.32 10.60 1.01
CA GLY A 85 -20.07 9.73 0.09
C GLY A 85 -19.34 8.48 -0.37
N VAL A 86 -18.21 8.13 0.27
CA VAL A 86 -17.52 6.86 -0.02
C VAL A 86 -18.39 5.70 0.45
N GLN A 87 -18.65 4.76 -0.44
CA GLN A 87 -19.36 3.52 -0.13
C GLN A 87 -18.35 2.44 0.24
N TYR A 88 -18.60 1.75 1.35
CA TYR A 88 -17.77 0.66 1.84
C TYR A 88 -18.52 -0.66 1.70
N LEU A 89 -17.92 -1.60 1.01
CA LEU A 89 -18.43 -2.97 0.89
C LEU A 89 -17.55 -3.88 1.75
N PHE A 90 -18.10 -4.36 2.85
CA PHE A 90 -17.43 -5.34 3.71
C PHE A 90 -17.77 -6.75 3.28
N GLN A 91 -16.91 -7.73 3.62
CA GLN A 91 -17.11 -9.14 3.28
C GLN A 91 -17.33 -9.36 1.77
N SER A 92 -16.75 -8.50 0.96
CA SER A 92 -16.88 -8.50 -0.50
C SER A 92 -15.49 -8.54 -1.14
N PRO A 93 -14.78 -9.67 -1.07
CA PRO A 93 -13.44 -9.78 -1.66
C PRO A 93 -13.49 -9.49 -3.16
N ALA A 94 -12.54 -8.68 -3.60
CA ALA A 94 -12.31 -8.44 -5.00
C ALA A 94 -11.52 -9.62 -5.61
N GLU A 95 -11.97 -10.15 -6.73
CA GLU A 95 -11.41 -11.37 -7.32
C GLU A 95 -10.75 -11.14 -8.66
N ALA A 96 -11.27 -10.21 -9.47
CA ALA A 96 -10.76 -9.94 -10.81
C ALA A 96 -10.97 -8.48 -11.21
N LEU A 97 -10.05 -7.96 -12.02
CA LEU A 97 -10.24 -6.73 -12.78
C LEU A 97 -10.98 -7.06 -14.07
N VAL A 98 -11.80 -6.12 -14.53
CA VAL A 98 -12.53 -6.24 -15.79
C VAL A 98 -11.97 -5.26 -16.81
N GLN A 99 -11.59 -5.79 -17.97
CA GLN A 99 -11.13 -5.00 -19.11
C GLN A 99 -12.23 -4.90 -20.17
N ASP A 100 -12.29 -3.77 -20.86
CA ASP A 100 -13.06 -3.63 -22.10
C ASP A 100 -12.29 -4.17 -23.32
N GLY A 101 -12.89 -4.01 -24.51
CA GLY A 101 -12.29 -4.48 -25.75
C GLY A 101 -10.98 -3.79 -26.14
N ASP A 102 -10.70 -2.62 -25.57
CA ASP A 102 -9.48 -1.84 -25.80
C ASP A 102 -8.41 -2.09 -24.70
N GLY A 103 -8.70 -2.97 -23.76
CA GLY A 103 -7.78 -3.33 -22.65
C GLY A 103 -7.80 -2.35 -21.48
N ARG A 104 -8.73 -1.37 -21.46
CA ARG A 104 -8.89 -0.46 -20.33
C ARG A 104 -9.59 -1.15 -19.16
N ILE A 105 -9.13 -0.90 -17.95
CA ILE A 105 -9.81 -1.38 -16.73
C ILE A 105 -11.07 -0.54 -16.50
N VAL A 106 -12.22 -1.22 -16.54
CA VAL A 106 -13.56 -0.61 -16.42
C VAL A 106 -14.34 -1.08 -15.21
N GLY A 107 -13.74 -1.93 -14.38
CA GLY A 107 -14.40 -2.37 -13.16
C GLY A 107 -13.69 -3.51 -12.45
N VAL A 108 -14.38 -4.03 -11.45
CA VAL A 108 -13.91 -5.13 -10.62
C VAL A 108 -15.07 -6.11 -10.36
N VAL A 109 -14.74 -7.40 -10.34
CA VAL A 109 -15.63 -8.46 -9.86
C VAL A 109 -15.37 -8.66 -8.38
N VAL A 110 -16.42 -8.60 -7.58
CA VAL A 110 -16.41 -8.91 -6.15
C VAL A 110 -17.31 -10.12 -5.89
N ARG A 111 -16.98 -10.90 -4.87
CA ARG A 111 -17.82 -11.98 -4.41
C ARG A 111 -18.58 -11.54 -3.16
N GLU A 112 -19.89 -11.52 -3.23
CA GLU A 112 -20.72 -11.26 -2.05
C GLU A 112 -20.90 -12.53 -1.20
N ASP A 113 -21.44 -12.36 0.00
CA ASP A 113 -21.84 -13.47 0.86
C ASP A 113 -22.67 -14.49 0.07
N TYR A 114 -22.38 -15.77 0.31
CA TYR A 114 -22.99 -16.93 -0.40
C TYR A 114 -22.50 -17.18 -1.84
N GLY A 115 -21.41 -16.52 -2.27
CA GLY A 115 -20.74 -16.85 -3.53
C GLY A 115 -21.30 -16.19 -4.78
N ALA A 116 -22.25 -15.27 -4.67
CA ALA A 116 -22.73 -14.50 -5.81
C ALA A 116 -21.64 -13.52 -6.29
N GLU A 117 -21.38 -13.53 -7.59
CA GLU A 117 -20.51 -12.54 -8.22
C GLU A 117 -21.27 -11.26 -8.51
N LYS A 118 -20.65 -10.12 -8.21
CA LYS A 118 -21.17 -8.81 -8.51
C LYS A 118 -20.12 -8.00 -9.26
N TYR A 119 -20.54 -7.38 -10.34
CA TYR A 119 -19.73 -6.44 -11.09
C TYR A 119 -19.89 -5.02 -10.55
N ILE A 120 -18.79 -4.35 -10.28
CA ILE A 120 -18.76 -2.93 -9.89
C ILE A 120 -18.05 -2.17 -11.01
N HIS A 121 -18.80 -1.30 -11.68
CA HIS A 121 -18.26 -0.44 -12.73
C HIS A 121 -17.40 0.68 -12.15
N ALA A 122 -16.26 0.95 -12.78
CA ALA A 122 -15.37 2.05 -12.46
C ALA A 122 -15.38 3.07 -13.60
N GLU A 123 -15.96 4.23 -13.36
CA GLU A 123 -16.05 5.30 -14.36
C GLU A 123 -14.68 5.88 -14.73
N ARG A 124 -13.74 5.91 -13.79
CA ARG A 124 -12.42 6.56 -13.97
C ARG A 124 -11.26 5.58 -13.85
N ALA A 125 -11.16 4.85 -12.74
CA ALA A 125 -10.07 3.93 -12.47
C ALA A 125 -10.40 2.97 -11.32
N VAL A 126 -9.66 1.87 -11.23
CA VAL A 126 -9.59 0.98 -10.07
C VAL A 126 -8.22 1.18 -9.42
N ILE A 127 -8.19 1.42 -8.10
CA ILE A 127 -6.95 1.57 -7.33
C ILE A 127 -6.77 0.31 -6.48
N LEU A 128 -5.64 -0.39 -6.67
CA LEU A 128 -5.29 -1.61 -5.95
C LEU A 128 -4.44 -1.26 -4.73
N THR A 129 -4.98 -1.45 -3.52
CA THR A 129 -4.31 -1.11 -2.25
C THR A 129 -4.44 -2.19 -1.18
N ALA A 130 -4.70 -3.45 -1.58
CA ALA A 130 -4.92 -4.56 -0.64
C ALA A 130 -3.62 -5.18 -0.09
N GLY A 131 -2.49 -4.49 -0.17
CA GLY A 131 -1.22 -4.94 0.37
C GLY A 131 -0.47 -5.94 -0.52
N GLY A 132 0.54 -6.58 0.06
CA GLY A 132 1.45 -7.50 -0.60
C GLY A 132 1.00 -8.96 -0.55
N PHE A 133 1.98 -9.87 -0.66
CA PHE A 133 1.74 -11.33 -0.63
C PHE A 133 2.65 -12.09 0.34
N CYS A 134 3.13 -11.41 1.38
CA CYS A 134 4.07 -12.01 2.33
C CYS A 134 3.48 -13.19 3.12
N ASN A 135 2.16 -13.30 3.23
CA ASN A 135 1.48 -14.47 3.81
C ASN A 135 1.08 -15.55 2.80
N ASN A 136 1.51 -15.41 1.54
CA ASN A 136 1.27 -16.41 0.51
C ASN A 136 2.56 -17.14 0.15
N LYS A 137 2.78 -18.29 0.81
CA LYS A 137 3.99 -19.10 0.62
C LYS A 137 4.24 -19.45 -0.84
N ALA A 138 3.21 -19.81 -1.60
CA ALA A 138 3.35 -20.19 -3.01
C ALA A 138 3.81 -19.01 -3.88
N LEU A 139 3.34 -17.80 -3.61
CA LEU A 139 3.81 -16.61 -4.29
C LEU A 139 5.24 -16.25 -3.88
N LEU A 140 5.59 -16.37 -2.59
CA LEU A 140 6.95 -16.17 -2.12
C LEU A 140 7.92 -17.15 -2.77
N GLU A 141 7.61 -18.45 -2.77
CA GLU A 141 8.45 -19.47 -3.41
C GLU A 141 8.65 -19.22 -4.90
N ARG A 142 7.65 -18.68 -5.57
CA ARG A 142 7.70 -18.40 -7.00
C ARG A 142 8.46 -17.13 -7.35
N TYR A 143 8.28 -16.03 -6.59
CA TYR A 143 8.77 -14.70 -6.95
C TYR A 143 9.95 -14.23 -6.09
N ILE A 144 10.04 -14.69 -4.84
CA ILE A 144 11.12 -14.30 -3.89
C ILE A 144 11.54 -15.55 -3.09
N PRO A 145 12.14 -16.56 -3.74
CA PRO A 145 12.46 -17.83 -3.08
C PRO A 145 13.39 -17.69 -1.88
N THR A 146 14.28 -16.69 -1.87
CA THR A 146 15.14 -16.36 -0.73
C THR A 146 14.34 -15.92 0.50
N ALA A 147 13.31 -15.09 0.31
CA ALA A 147 12.43 -14.68 1.38
C ALA A 147 11.55 -15.84 1.89
N ALA A 148 11.16 -16.77 1.02
CA ALA A 148 10.39 -17.94 1.42
C ALA A 148 11.11 -18.85 2.41
N MET A 149 12.46 -18.87 2.38
CA MET A 149 13.28 -19.67 3.29
C MET A 149 13.49 -19.01 4.66
N GLY A 150 13.35 -17.69 4.77
CA GLY A 150 13.69 -16.93 5.97
C GLY A 150 12.56 -16.08 6.57
N CYS A 151 11.45 -15.89 5.88
CA CYS A 151 10.35 -15.07 6.37
C CYS A 151 9.63 -15.73 7.55
N ALA A 152 9.95 -15.27 8.74
CA ALA A 152 9.05 -15.44 9.86
C ALA A 152 7.84 -14.51 9.66
N SER A 153 6.73 -15.08 9.23
CA SER A 153 5.45 -14.38 8.98
C SER A 153 4.83 -13.68 10.20
N SER A 154 5.51 -13.70 11.34
CA SER A 154 5.00 -13.23 12.64
C SER A 154 4.75 -11.73 12.75
N TYR A 155 5.21 -10.92 11.81
CA TYR A 155 5.02 -9.46 11.81
C TYR A 155 4.05 -8.97 10.73
N LEU A 156 3.50 -9.88 9.92
CA LEU A 156 2.72 -9.55 8.74
C LEU A 156 1.23 -9.66 9.02
N THR A 157 0.45 -8.81 8.38
CA THR A 157 -1.01 -8.86 8.50
C THR A 157 -1.55 -10.10 7.80
N ALA A 158 -2.55 -10.75 8.40
CA ALA A 158 -3.17 -11.96 7.83
C ALA A 158 -3.74 -11.77 6.41
N GLY A 159 -4.01 -10.52 6.02
CA GLY A 159 -4.58 -10.17 4.72
C GLY A 159 -3.58 -9.97 3.58
N GLU A 160 -2.27 -10.18 3.80
CA GLU A 160 -1.27 -10.04 2.74
C GLU A 160 -1.12 -11.33 1.93
N THR A 161 -2.17 -11.73 1.24
CA THR A 161 -2.28 -12.99 0.50
C THR A 161 -2.17 -12.83 -1.02
N GLY A 162 -2.01 -11.58 -1.52
CA GLY A 162 -1.63 -11.28 -2.90
C GLY A 162 -2.78 -11.15 -3.88
N GLU A 163 -3.96 -10.79 -3.43
CA GLU A 163 -5.13 -10.60 -4.29
C GLU A 163 -4.89 -9.54 -5.35
N CYS A 164 -4.42 -8.34 -4.94
CA CYS A 164 -4.11 -7.27 -5.88
C CYS A 164 -3.04 -7.67 -6.90
N PHE A 165 -2.02 -8.41 -6.45
CA PHE A 165 -0.98 -8.92 -7.31
C PHE A 165 -1.54 -9.89 -8.36
N ARG A 166 -2.38 -10.85 -7.96
CA ARG A 166 -3.02 -11.78 -8.89
C ARG A 166 -3.98 -11.09 -9.86
N MET A 167 -4.76 -10.12 -9.39
CA MET A 167 -5.64 -9.32 -10.25
C MET A 167 -4.86 -8.53 -11.29
N GLY A 168 -3.73 -7.94 -10.92
CA GLY A 168 -2.84 -7.25 -11.85
C GLY A 168 -2.30 -8.20 -12.93
N LEU A 169 -1.76 -9.36 -12.52
CA LEU A 169 -1.28 -10.38 -13.47
C LEU A 169 -2.40 -10.87 -14.40
N GLY A 170 -3.63 -10.97 -13.91
CA GLY A 170 -4.79 -11.39 -14.70
C GLY A 170 -5.13 -10.46 -15.86
N VAL A 171 -4.65 -9.23 -15.83
CA VAL A 171 -4.82 -8.22 -16.90
C VAL A 171 -3.49 -7.84 -17.56
N ASN A 172 -2.49 -8.71 -17.49
CA ASN A 172 -1.17 -8.54 -18.07
C ASN A 172 -0.37 -7.35 -17.52
N ALA A 173 -0.61 -6.95 -16.26
CA ALA A 173 0.27 -5.98 -15.61
C ALA A 173 1.67 -6.57 -15.45
N ASP A 174 2.67 -5.73 -15.66
CA ASP A 174 4.06 -6.09 -15.40
C ASP A 174 4.36 -6.00 -13.89
N VAL A 175 5.40 -6.69 -13.47
CA VAL A 175 5.81 -6.76 -12.06
C VAL A 175 7.28 -6.40 -11.91
N SER A 176 7.61 -5.67 -10.84
CA SER A 176 8.96 -5.25 -10.53
C SER A 176 9.24 -5.32 -9.03
N GLY A 177 10.52 -5.19 -8.64
CA GLY A 177 10.90 -5.08 -7.24
C GLY A 177 11.13 -6.41 -6.51
N PHE A 178 11.34 -7.51 -7.24
CA PHE A 178 11.66 -8.83 -6.66
C PHE A 178 13.17 -9.13 -6.57
N ASN A 179 14.00 -8.11 -6.71
CA ASN A 179 15.46 -8.25 -6.78
C ASN A 179 16.13 -8.23 -5.38
N SER A 180 15.52 -8.88 -4.40
CA SER A 180 16.12 -8.98 -3.06
C SER A 180 16.68 -10.37 -2.77
#